data_786bbd038ebd7fbb07bc6d66d97f51c6
#
_entry.id   786bbd038ebd7fbb07bc6d66d97f51c6
#
_cell.length_a   1.000
_cell.length_b   1.000
_cell.length_c   1.000
_cell.angle_alpha   90.00
_cell.angle_beta   90.00
_cell.angle_gamma   90.00
#
_symmetry.space_group_name_H-M   'P 1'
#
loop_
_entity.id
_entity.type
_entity.pdbx_description
1 polymer ?
#
loop_
_entity_poly.entity_id
_entity_poly.type
_entity_poly.pdbx_seq_one_letter_code
_entity_poly.pdbx_strand_id
1 'polypeptide(L)'
;MLLRWLLPILVLIAGPAAAQAPVPTAVFPFELADTSGEVASASHDARIALATQQLARKLEGSGRYRPVDLAPLAAKVAATAPRYSCGGCWLDVARESGAELAVLPAVHKISTLISTMDIWVADLRTGQYVAHVQGQIRGDTDAAWLRGVDFLVDDRLLRQPP
;
A
#
# COMPACT_ATOMS: atom_id res chain seq x y z
N MET A 1 36.58 -52.92 -30.98
CA MET A 1 36.94 -51.68 -30.31
C MET A 1 35.68 -50.87 -30.07
N LEU A 2 35.14 -50.96 -28.86
CA LEU A 2 33.91 -50.24 -28.47
C LEU A 2 34.30 -48.96 -27.71
N LEU A 3 34.17 -47.82 -28.35
CA LEU A 3 34.46 -46.47 -27.78
C LEU A 3 33.21 -46.03 -26.98
N ARG A 4 33.29 -46.15 -25.65
CA ARG A 4 32.23 -45.65 -24.71
C ARG A 4 32.36 -44.16 -24.57
N TRP A 5 31.40 -43.40 -25.10
CA TRP A 5 31.27 -41.98 -24.89
C TRP A 5 30.67 -41.72 -23.50
N LEU A 6 31.46 -41.22 -22.58
CA LEU A 6 30.99 -40.72 -21.27
C LEU A 6 30.50 -39.27 -21.47
N LEU A 7 29.18 -39.07 -21.47
CA LEU A 7 28.58 -37.75 -21.39
C LEU A 7 28.72 -37.23 -19.93
N PRO A 8 29.29 -36.05 -19.68
CA PRO A 8 29.26 -35.45 -18.35
C PRO A 8 27.82 -34.95 -18.04
N ILE A 9 27.23 -35.46 -16.97
CA ILE A 9 25.97 -34.95 -16.42
C ILE A 9 26.30 -33.61 -15.74
N LEU A 10 25.85 -32.49 -16.34
CA LEU A 10 25.92 -31.17 -15.76
C LEU A 10 24.80 -31.05 -14.71
N VAL A 11 25.14 -31.22 -13.43
CA VAL A 11 24.22 -30.99 -12.31
C VAL A 11 24.09 -29.49 -12.11
N LEU A 12 22.97 -28.89 -12.58
CA LEU A 12 22.60 -27.52 -12.21
C LEU A 12 22.20 -27.50 -10.73
N ILE A 13 23.06 -26.97 -9.89
CA ILE A 13 22.72 -26.67 -8.49
C ILE A 13 21.92 -25.37 -8.50
N ALA A 14 20.57 -25.47 -8.42
CA ALA A 14 19.70 -24.33 -8.15
C ALA A 14 19.99 -23.87 -6.71
N GLY A 15 20.70 -22.76 -6.56
CA GLY A 15 20.90 -22.11 -5.26
C GLY A 15 19.55 -21.65 -4.67
N PRO A 16 19.36 -21.62 -3.35
CA PRO A 16 18.16 -21.10 -2.73
C PRO A 16 18.00 -19.62 -3.16
N ALA A 17 16.85 -19.28 -3.75
CA ALA A 17 16.48 -17.90 -3.97
C ALA A 17 16.38 -17.24 -2.58
N ALA A 18 17.30 -16.31 -2.28
CA ALA A 18 17.24 -15.54 -1.04
C ALA A 18 15.94 -14.74 -1.05
N ALA A 19 14.99 -15.09 -0.16
CA ALA A 19 13.80 -14.30 0.05
C ALA A 19 14.24 -12.91 0.53
N GLN A 20 13.88 -11.85 -0.18
CA GLN A 20 14.16 -10.49 0.24
C GLN A 20 13.47 -10.21 1.57
N ALA A 21 14.19 -9.60 2.52
CA ALA A 21 13.59 -9.20 3.78
C ALA A 21 12.47 -8.16 3.55
N PRO A 22 11.36 -8.23 4.32
CA PRO A 22 10.27 -7.27 4.18
C PRO A 22 10.75 -5.83 4.41
N VAL A 23 10.37 -4.91 3.52
CA VAL A 23 10.82 -3.51 3.53
C VAL A 23 10.06 -2.71 4.60
N PRO A 24 10.77 -1.99 5.51
CA PRO A 24 10.13 -1.10 6.50
C PRO A 24 9.27 -0.06 5.78
N THR A 25 7.96 0.01 6.13
CA THR A 25 6.98 0.78 5.36
C THR A 25 6.08 1.60 6.26
N ALA A 26 6.06 2.92 6.08
CA ALA A 26 5.12 3.83 6.74
C ALA A 26 3.77 3.74 6.03
N VAL A 27 2.76 3.16 6.68
CA VAL A 27 1.39 3.08 6.14
C VAL A 27 0.56 4.19 6.75
N PHE A 28 0.27 5.23 5.96
CA PHE A 28 -0.56 6.35 6.41
C PHE A 28 -2.04 5.94 6.49
N PRO A 29 -2.82 6.59 7.37
CA PRO A 29 -4.27 6.42 7.36
C PRO A 29 -4.86 6.84 6.02
N PHE A 30 -5.92 6.14 5.59
CA PHE A 30 -6.72 6.59 4.47
C PHE A 30 -7.17 8.03 4.67
N GLU A 31 -7.26 8.79 3.58
CA GLU A 31 -7.93 10.08 3.56
C GLU A 31 -9.15 10.03 2.66
N LEU A 32 -10.19 10.77 3.07
CA LEU A 32 -11.41 10.92 2.29
C LEU A 32 -11.48 12.33 1.71
N ALA A 33 -11.42 12.41 0.37
CA ALA A 33 -11.80 13.60 -0.38
C ALA A 33 -13.28 13.44 -0.80
N ASP A 34 -14.18 14.08 -0.09
CA ASP A 34 -15.62 14.02 -0.40
C ASP A 34 -16.03 15.23 -1.25
N THR A 35 -16.35 14.98 -2.51
CA THR A 35 -16.86 15.98 -3.47
C THR A 35 -18.31 15.69 -3.87
N SER A 36 -19.00 14.77 -3.17
CA SER A 36 -20.35 14.35 -3.51
C SER A 36 -21.41 15.44 -3.28
N GLY A 37 -21.14 16.41 -2.42
CA GLY A 37 -22.12 17.38 -1.94
C GLY A 37 -23.16 16.77 -0.99
N GLU A 38 -22.99 15.51 -0.59
CA GLU A 38 -23.86 14.82 0.34
C GLU A 38 -23.50 15.17 1.80
N VAL A 39 -24.46 14.94 2.72
CA VAL A 39 -24.18 15.13 4.15
C VAL A 39 -23.09 14.17 4.60
N ALA A 40 -22.09 14.71 5.30
CA ALA A 40 -21.01 13.89 5.84
C ALA A 40 -21.55 12.78 6.74
N SER A 41 -21.10 11.54 6.51
CA SER A 41 -21.53 10.40 7.33
C SER A 41 -20.61 10.25 8.54
N ALA A 42 -21.20 10.16 9.74
CA ALA A 42 -20.45 9.86 10.96
C ALA A 42 -19.73 8.49 10.92
N SER A 43 -20.08 7.62 9.97
CA SER A 43 -19.41 6.33 9.78
C SER A 43 -18.10 6.43 9.01
N HIS A 44 -17.78 7.56 8.37
CA HIS A 44 -16.57 7.67 7.55
C HIS A 44 -15.29 7.52 8.36
N ASP A 45 -15.19 8.09 9.55
CA ASP A 45 -13.99 7.95 10.39
C ASP A 45 -13.73 6.49 10.78
N ALA A 46 -14.79 5.77 11.19
CA ALA A 46 -14.68 4.35 11.51
C ALA A 46 -14.28 3.53 10.28
N ARG A 47 -14.81 3.86 9.10
CA ARG A 47 -14.50 3.20 7.84
C ARG A 47 -13.08 3.45 7.40
N ILE A 48 -12.58 4.68 7.53
CA ILE A 48 -11.18 5.04 7.32
C ILE A 48 -10.26 4.18 8.19
N ALA A 49 -10.58 4.06 9.48
CA ALA A 49 -9.81 3.23 10.40
C ALA A 49 -9.79 1.75 10.00
N LEU A 50 -10.97 1.19 9.65
CA LEU A 50 -11.08 -0.20 9.17
C LEU A 50 -10.29 -0.45 7.89
N ALA A 51 -10.40 0.43 6.90
CA ALA A 51 -9.68 0.31 5.64
C ALA A 51 -8.16 0.43 5.83
N THR A 52 -7.72 1.35 6.69
CA THR A 52 -6.30 1.52 7.04
C THR A 52 -5.73 0.26 7.69
N GLN A 53 -6.47 -0.30 8.67
CA GLN A 53 -6.06 -1.54 9.33
C GLN A 53 -6.01 -2.72 8.36
N GLN A 54 -7.00 -2.83 7.45
CA GLN A 54 -7.01 -3.88 6.42
C GLN A 54 -5.80 -3.76 5.50
N LEU A 55 -5.51 -2.54 5.02
CA LEU A 55 -4.35 -2.27 4.18
C LEU A 55 -3.04 -2.70 4.87
N ALA A 56 -2.81 -2.26 6.09
CA ALA A 56 -1.61 -2.60 6.84
C ALA A 56 -1.45 -4.13 7.02
N ARG A 57 -2.53 -4.84 7.42
CA ARG A 57 -2.51 -6.31 7.55
C ARG A 57 -2.18 -7.02 6.25
N LYS A 58 -2.73 -6.56 5.12
CA LYS A 58 -2.48 -7.20 3.82
C LYS A 58 -1.05 -6.97 3.34
N LEU A 59 -0.53 -5.77 3.53
CA LEU A 59 0.86 -5.46 3.21
C LEU A 59 1.83 -6.33 4.04
N GLU A 60 1.61 -6.42 5.35
CA GLU A 60 2.39 -7.27 6.24
C GLU A 60 2.28 -8.75 5.85
N GLY A 61 1.06 -9.25 5.64
CA GLY A 61 0.81 -10.65 5.25
C GLY A 61 1.41 -11.04 3.91
N SER A 62 1.74 -10.07 3.05
CA SER A 62 2.42 -10.32 1.77
C SER A 62 3.88 -10.75 1.91
N GLY A 63 4.50 -10.50 3.07
CA GLY A 63 5.93 -10.70 3.29
C GLY A 63 6.85 -9.73 2.53
N ARG A 64 6.30 -8.80 1.73
CA ARG A 64 7.08 -7.79 0.99
C ARG A 64 7.26 -6.49 1.76
N TYR A 65 6.30 -6.14 2.61
CA TYR A 65 6.26 -4.90 3.38
C TYR A 65 6.22 -5.23 4.87
N ARG A 66 6.88 -4.42 5.67
CA ARG A 66 6.83 -4.47 7.12
C ARG A 66 6.35 -3.12 7.64
N PRO A 67 5.05 -2.98 7.95
CA PRO A 67 4.50 -1.74 8.50
C PRO A 67 5.26 -1.31 9.74
N VAL A 68 5.63 -0.03 9.81
CA VAL A 68 6.23 0.59 11.00
C VAL A 68 5.15 1.28 11.83
N ASP A 69 5.36 1.36 13.15
CA ASP A 69 4.44 2.05 14.05
C ASP A 69 4.53 3.57 13.88
N LEU A 70 3.42 4.20 13.47
CA LEU A 70 3.29 5.64 13.34
C LEU A 70 2.67 6.31 14.58
N ALA A 71 2.27 5.56 15.61
CA ALA A 71 1.64 6.13 16.80
C ALA A 71 2.50 7.19 17.50
N PRO A 72 3.84 7.03 17.61
CA PRO A 72 4.70 8.09 18.17
C PRO A 72 4.69 9.40 17.38
N LEU A 73 4.30 9.34 16.09
CA LEU A 73 4.25 10.47 15.17
C LEU A 73 2.82 10.95 14.87
N ALA A 74 1.82 10.45 15.59
CA ALA A 74 0.40 10.66 15.27
C ALA A 74 0.02 12.13 15.07
N ALA A 75 0.52 13.03 15.92
CA ALA A 75 0.26 14.47 15.78
C ALA A 75 0.86 15.06 14.50
N LYS A 76 2.07 14.63 14.12
CA LYS A 76 2.73 15.06 12.88
C LYS A 76 2.00 14.49 11.67
N VAL A 77 1.60 13.21 11.73
CA VAL A 77 0.78 12.57 10.69
C VAL A 77 -0.52 13.33 10.48
N ALA A 78 -1.22 13.70 11.54
CA ALA A 78 -2.45 14.50 11.45
C ALA A 78 -2.23 15.86 10.83
N ALA A 79 -1.11 16.54 11.16
CA ALA A 79 -0.78 17.87 10.63
C ALA A 79 -0.45 17.88 9.13
N THR A 80 -0.20 16.71 8.51
CA THR A 80 0.04 16.62 7.06
C THR A 80 -1.24 16.51 6.21
N ALA A 81 -2.41 16.42 6.83
CA ALA A 81 -3.67 16.33 6.07
C ALA A 81 -4.02 17.69 5.41
N PRO A 82 -4.54 17.69 4.19
CA PRO A 82 -4.76 16.55 3.29
C PRO A 82 -3.49 16.18 2.51
N ARG A 83 -2.98 14.96 2.74
CA ARG A 83 -1.71 14.50 2.17
C ARG A 83 -1.73 14.35 0.65
N TYR A 84 -2.87 13.96 0.07
CA TYR A 84 -3.01 13.79 -1.38
C TYR A 84 -2.83 15.08 -2.18
N SER A 85 -2.88 16.25 -1.54
CA SER A 85 -2.76 17.56 -2.22
C SER A 85 -1.62 18.44 -1.69
N CYS A 86 -0.86 18.00 -0.69
CA CYS A 86 0.17 18.85 -0.05
C CYS A 86 1.54 18.82 -0.74
N GLY A 87 1.68 18.17 -1.90
CA GLY A 87 2.95 18.15 -2.63
C GLY A 87 4.09 17.41 -1.93
N GLY A 88 3.79 16.43 -1.09
CA GLY A 88 4.80 15.59 -0.42
C GLY A 88 5.15 16.02 1.00
N CYS A 89 4.35 16.88 1.65
CA CYS A 89 4.56 17.32 3.03
C CYS A 89 4.66 16.17 4.06
N TRP A 90 4.14 15.00 3.74
CA TRP A 90 4.15 13.79 4.55
C TRP A 90 5.46 13.00 4.46
N LEU A 91 6.31 13.27 3.44
CA LEU A 91 7.56 12.51 3.21
C LEU A 91 8.53 12.61 4.39
N ASP A 92 8.65 13.79 5.00
CA ASP A 92 9.58 13.97 6.13
C ASP A 92 9.08 13.23 7.38
N VAL A 93 7.77 13.21 7.61
CA VAL A 93 7.18 12.42 8.71
C VAL A 93 7.37 10.93 8.47
N ALA A 94 7.24 10.47 7.22
CA ALA A 94 7.52 9.09 6.87
C ALA A 94 8.99 8.71 7.11
N ARG A 95 9.94 9.57 6.74
CA ARG A 95 11.37 9.34 6.99
C ARG A 95 11.69 9.29 8.49
N GLU A 96 11.07 10.15 9.28
CA GLU A 96 11.26 10.18 10.75
C GLU A 96 10.83 8.87 11.42
N SER A 97 9.90 8.12 10.82
CA SER A 97 9.47 6.81 11.33
C SER A 97 10.51 5.69 11.14
N GLY A 98 11.61 5.94 10.42
CA GLY A 98 12.60 4.93 10.07
C GLY A 98 12.17 3.97 8.95
N ALA A 99 11.11 4.32 8.23
CA ALA A 99 10.67 3.56 7.05
C ALA A 99 11.56 3.84 5.84
N GLU A 100 11.58 2.90 4.90
CA GLU A 100 12.23 3.03 3.58
C GLU A 100 11.20 3.33 2.48
N LEU A 101 9.97 2.83 2.66
CA LEU A 101 8.84 3.11 1.79
C LEU A 101 7.73 3.81 2.58
N ALA A 102 6.88 4.55 1.87
CA ALA A 102 5.64 5.06 2.42
C ALA A 102 4.46 4.71 1.52
N VAL A 103 3.36 4.33 2.14
CA VAL A 103 2.09 4.04 1.47
C VAL A 103 1.09 5.12 1.83
N LEU A 104 0.61 5.82 0.80
CA LEU A 104 -0.37 6.90 0.91
C LEU A 104 -1.69 6.45 0.27
N PRO A 105 -2.69 6.05 1.06
CA PRO A 105 -4.00 5.67 0.55
C PRO A 105 -4.98 6.83 0.61
N ALA A 106 -5.87 6.94 -0.39
CA ALA A 106 -6.96 7.90 -0.40
C ALA A 106 -8.22 7.34 -1.05
N VAL A 107 -9.37 7.87 -0.65
CA VAL A 107 -10.65 7.65 -1.31
C VAL A 107 -11.22 8.99 -1.74
N HIS A 108 -11.55 9.11 -3.02
CA HIS A 108 -12.30 10.22 -3.55
C HIS A 108 -13.76 9.81 -3.74
N LYS A 109 -14.63 10.28 -2.87
CA LYS A 109 -16.07 10.03 -2.92
C LYS A 109 -16.72 11.04 -3.87
N ILE A 110 -17.34 10.50 -4.91
CA ILE A 110 -18.07 11.26 -5.93
C ILE A 110 -19.58 11.26 -5.62
N SER A 111 -20.08 10.14 -5.07
CA SER A 111 -21.44 9.97 -4.60
C SER A 111 -21.53 8.76 -3.66
N THR A 112 -22.71 8.50 -3.06
CA THR A 112 -22.97 7.26 -2.30
C THR A 112 -22.82 5.99 -3.14
N LEU A 113 -22.86 6.11 -4.48
CA LEU A 113 -22.77 4.97 -5.39
C LEU A 113 -21.39 4.74 -5.93
N ILE A 114 -20.57 5.79 -6.06
CA ILE A 114 -19.29 5.73 -6.77
C ILE A 114 -18.24 6.51 -5.99
N SER A 115 -17.11 5.83 -5.73
CA SER A 115 -15.86 6.43 -5.27
C SER A 115 -14.69 5.84 -6.05
N THR A 116 -13.56 6.55 -6.09
CA THR A 116 -12.27 5.97 -6.47
C THR A 116 -11.43 5.75 -5.23
N MET A 117 -10.64 4.69 -5.23
CA MET A 117 -9.65 4.41 -4.19
C MET A 117 -8.29 4.35 -4.84
N ASP A 118 -7.34 5.05 -4.25
CA ASP A 118 -5.97 5.15 -4.72
C ASP A 118 -5.02 4.68 -3.63
N ILE A 119 -3.93 4.00 -4.02
CA ILE A 119 -2.81 3.65 -3.15
C ILE A 119 -1.53 4.00 -3.89
N TRP A 120 -0.78 4.97 -3.37
CA TRP A 120 0.55 5.33 -3.86
C TRP A 120 1.61 4.72 -2.93
N VAL A 121 2.70 4.26 -3.51
CA VAL A 121 3.90 3.83 -2.78
C VAL A 121 5.07 4.71 -3.20
N ALA A 122 5.73 5.32 -2.25
CA ALA A 122 6.90 6.17 -2.49
C ALA A 122 8.16 5.56 -1.87
N ASP A 123 9.28 5.63 -2.59
CA ASP A 123 10.62 5.40 -2.07
C ASP A 123 11.07 6.66 -1.31
N LEU A 124 11.29 6.54 0.00
CA LEU A 124 11.62 7.68 0.86
C LEU A 124 13.04 8.22 0.65
N ARG A 125 13.92 7.42 0.07
CA ARG A 125 15.28 7.85 -0.27
C ARG A 125 15.28 8.81 -1.46
N THR A 126 14.43 8.54 -2.46
CA THR A 126 14.35 9.36 -3.69
C THR A 126 13.20 10.36 -3.65
N GLY A 127 12.17 10.13 -2.83
CA GLY A 127 10.92 10.87 -2.82
C GLY A 127 10.02 10.59 -4.03
N GLN A 128 10.36 9.59 -4.84
CA GLN A 128 9.60 9.25 -6.05
C GLN A 128 8.55 8.18 -5.78
N TYR A 129 7.42 8.27 -6.46
CA TYR A 129 6.45 7.19 -6.46
C TYR A 129 6.98 6.01 -7.26
N VAL A 130 7.03 4.84 -6.62
CA VAL A 130 7.47 3.56 -7.22
C VAL A 130 6.29 2.68 -7.61
N ALA A 131 5.11 2.93 -7.06
CA ALA A 131 3.86 2.30 -7.49
C ALA A 131 2.67 3.23 -7.28
N HIS A 132 1.67 3.10 -8.15
CA HIS A 132 0.35 3.69 -7.99
C HIS A 132 -0.68 2.70 -8.52
N VAL A 133 -1.65 2.36 -7.69
CA VAL A 133 -2.80 1.54 -8.08
C VAL A 133 -4.09 2.27 -7.75
N GLN A 134 -5.05 2.17 -8.66
CA GLN A 134 -6.35 2.83 -8.54
C GLN A 134 -7.46 1.86 -8.90
N GLY A 135 -8.60 2.02 -8.25
CA GLY A 135 -9.81 1.27 -8.55
C GLY A 135 -11.09 2.05 -8.21
N GLN A 136 -12.17 1.71 -8.91
CA GLN A 136 -13.48 2.23 -8.61
C GLN A 136 -14.17 1.35 -7.58
N ILE A 137 -14.76 1.98 -6.56
CA ILE A 137 -15.59 1.33 -5.54
C ILE A 137 -17.05 1.68 -5.81
N ARG A 138 -17.91 0.67 -5.70
CA ARG A 138 -19.36 0.85 -5.81
C ARG A 138 -20.01 0.67 -4.44
N GLY A 139 -20.71 1.70 -4.01
CA GLY A 139 -21.39 1.79 -2.71
C GLY A 139 -20.48 2.35 -1.61
N ASP A 140 -21.07 3.09 -0.70
CA ASP A 140 -20.39 3.72 0.45
C ASP A 140 -20.66 2.93 1.73
N THR A 141 -20.16 1.67 1.77
CA THR A 141 -20.27 0.75 2.90
C THR A 141 -18.90 0.20 3.30
N ASP A 142 -18.76 -0.25 4.55
CA ASP A 142 -17.53 -0.88 5.04
C ASP A 142 -17.11 -2.04 4.15
N ALA A 143 -18.06 -2.91 3.80
CA ALA A 143 -17.80 -4.06 2.93
C ALA A 143 -17.33 -3.65 1.53
N ALA A 144 -17.83 -2.55 0.97
CA ALA A 144 -17.38 -2.04 -0.33
C ALA A 144 -15.94 -1.52 -0.27
N TRP A 145 -15.60 -0.76 0.78
CA TRP A 145 -14.26 -0.25 0.97
C TRP A 145 -13.25 -1.36 1.22
N LEU A 146 -13.57 -2.31 2.09
CA LEU A 146 -12.68 -3.44 2.37
C LEU A 146 -12.42 -4.29 1.13
N ARG A 147 -13.45 -4.59 0.30
CA ARG A 147 -13.25 -5.25 -1.00
C ARG A 147 -12.37 -4.43 -1.95
N GLY A 148 -12.49 -3.10 -1.92
CA GLY A 148 -11.63 -2.20 -2.68
C GLY A 148 -10.17 -2.34 -2.27
N VAL A 149 -9.89 -2.33 -0.96
CA VAL A 149 -8.53 -2.56 -0.43
C VAL A 149 -8.00 -3.93 -0.87
N ASP A 150 -8.81 -5.00 -0.72
CA ASP A 150 -8.41 -6.35 -1.11
C ASP A 150 -8.03 -6.41 -2.58
N PHE A 151 -8.89 -5.89 -3.45
CA PHE A 151 -8.63 -5.87 -4.88
C PHE A 151 -7.37 -5.08 -5.25
N LEU A 152 -7.20 -3.87 -4.68
CA LEU A 152 -6.05 -3.02 -5.00
C LEU A 152 -4.74 -3.62 -4.51
N VAL A 153 -4.74 -4.26 -3.34
CA VAL A 153 -3.53 -4.89 -2.82
C VAL A 153 -3.24 -6.20 -3.57
N ASP A 154 -4.18 -7.15 -3.57
CA ASP A 154 -3.92 -8.51 -4.05
C ASP A 154 -3.79 -8.57 -5.58
N ASP A 155 -4.69 -7.86 -6.30
CA ASP A 155 -4.78 -7.98 -7.76
C ASP A 155 -4.01 -6.91 -8.51
N ARG A 156 -3.57 -5.85 -7.85
CA ARG A 156 -2.87 -4.74 -8.48
C ARG A 156 -1.47 -4.52 -7.91
N LEU A 157 -1.37 -4.16 -6.62
CA LEU A 157 -0.09 -3.75 -6.04
C LEU A 157 0.89 -4.93 -5.92
N LEU A 158 0.44 -6.07 -5.39
CA LEU A 158 1.30 -7.23 -5.17
C LEU A 158 1.66 -7.98 -6.45
N ARG A 159 0.94 -7.75 -7.55
CA ARG A 159 1.29 -8.31 -8.87
C ARG A 159 2.34 -7.49 -9.63
N GLN A 160 2.62 -6.28 -9.19
CA GLN A 160 3.74 -5.51 -9.74
C GLN A 160 5.07 -6.13 -9.27
N PRO A 161 6.09 -6.19 -10.12
CA PRO A 161 7.41 -6.62 -9.69
C PRO A 161 7.91 -5.70 -8.55
N PRO A 162 8.75 -6.23 -7.65
CA PRO A 162 9.35 -5.46 -6.58
C PRO A 162 10.30 -4.39 -7.09
#